data_fba8cb1976dcb7bd40290a55001c4a74
#
_entry.id   fba8cb1976dcb7bd40290a55001c4a74
#
_cell.length_a   1.000
_cell.length_b   1.000
_cell.length_c   1.000
_cell.angle_alpha   90.00
_cell.angle_beta   90.00
_cell.angle_gamma   90.00
#
_symmetry.space_group_name_H-M   'P 1'
#
loop_
_entity.id
_entity.type
_entity.pdbx_description
1 polymer ?
#
loop_
_entity_poly.entity_id
_entity_poly.type
_entity_poly.pdbx_seq_one_letter_code
_entity_poly.pdbx_strand_id
1 'polypeptide(L)'
;MKKFLKILFKLVLILGIAAGAAYGGYYGYQQYQKREQAKATFTSRPDVEKAKDGTSISPGHHNLAYFKRQLNEKYPDVYSAAYETPRASKIGSSVVIPGQVVTPSYDFNKKKITDADSMTPQGLTVAGKYLLISAYDSTHNHRSVIYCLDKKTGKYLKTIQVPGAPHLGGVAYDPIAKNIWVTGSQD
;
A
#
# COMPACT_ATOMS: atom_id res chain seq x y z
N MET A 1 -48.69 -25.53 -35.78
CA MET A 1 -47.47 -24.88 -36.20
C MET A 1 -47.39 -23.42 -35.77
N LYS A 2 -48.29 -22.51 -36.14
CA LYS A 2 -48.24 -21.07 -35.82
C LYS A 2 -48.20 -20.75 -34.30
N LYS A 3 -48.92 -21.49 -33.42
CA LYS A 3 -48.89 -21.29 -31.97
C LYS A 3 -47.53 -21.67 -31.35
N PHE A 4 -46.93 -22.75 -31.78
CA PHE A 4 -45.62 -23.23 -31.32
C PHE A 4 -44.53 -22.22 -31.67
N LEU A 5 -44.53 -21.69 -32.86
CA LEU A 5 -43.56 -20.69 -33.31
C LEU A 5 -43.62 -19.37 -32.48
N LYS A 6 -44.87 -18.96 -32.13
CA LYS A 6 -45.08 -17.78 -31.28
C LYS A 6 -44.53 -17.99 -29.83
N ILE A 7 -44.72 -19.20 -29.28
CA ILE A 7 -44.20 -19.55 -27.96
C ILE A 7 -42.67 -19.60 -28.01
N LEU A 8 -42.10 -20.23 -29.00
CA LEU A 8 -40.64 -20.31 -29.17
C LEU A 8 -40.03 -18.92 -29.32
N PHE A 9 -40.63 -18.04 -30.11
CA PHE A 9 -40.16 -16.64 -30.27
C PHE A 9 -40.20 -15.90 -28.93
N LYS A 10 -41.26 -16.02 -28.14
CA LYS A 10 -41.35 -15.41 -26.81
C LYS A 10 -40.28 -15.92 -25.86
N LEU A 11 -39.99 -17.23 -25.87
CA LEU A 11 -38.95 -17.83 -25.04
C LEU A 11 -37.54 -17.29 -25.41
N VAL A 12 -37.25 -17.23 -26.71
CA VAL A 12 -35.97 -16.66 -27.21
C VAL A 12 -35.83 -15.20 -26.82
N LEU A 13 -36.89 -14.42 -26.90
CA LEU A 13 -36.90 -13.02 -26.51
C LEU A 13 -36.63 -12.86 -25.00
N ILE A 14 -37.30 -13.66 -24.15
CA ILE A 14 -37.11 -13.63 -22.70
C ILE A 14 -35.68 -14.02 -22.34
N LEU A 15 -35.14 -15.08 -22.95
CA LEU A 15 -33.77 -15.50 -22.74
C LEU A 15 -32.76 -14.44 -23.18
N GLY A 16 -33.01 -13.77 -24.31
CA GLY A 16 -32.17 -12.66 -24.77
C GLY A 16 -32.17 -11.47 -23.80
N ILE A 17 -33.34 -11.09 -23.28
CA ILE A 17 -33.45 -10.04 -22.27
C ILE A 17 -32.73 -10.43 -20.98
N ALA A 18 -32.93 -11.65 -20.50
CA ALA A 18 -32.28 -12.15 -19.29
C ALA A 18 -30.74 -12.19 -19.44
N ALA A 19 -30.23 -12.66 -20.59
CA ALA A 19 -28.80 -12.67 -20.89
C ALA A 19 -28.24 -11.24 -20.99
N GLY A 20 -28.96 -10.32 -21.62
CA GLY A 20 -28.58 -8.89 -21.70
C GLY A 20 -28.53 -8.23 -20.34
N ALA A 21 -29.49 -8.50 -19.45
CA ALA A 21 -29.52 -7.99 -18.08
C ALA A 21 -28.38 -8.57 -17.25
N ALA A 22 -28.10 -9.87 -17.36
CA ALA A 22 -26.98 -10.51 -16.69
C ALA A 22 -25.63 -9.96 -17.14
N TYR A 23 -25.44 -9.79 -18.46
CA TYR A 23 -24.22 -9.19 -19.01
C TYR A 23 -24.05 -7.74 -18.61
N GLY A 24 -25.11 -6.92 -18.66
CA GLY A 24 -25.12 -5.53 -18.22
C GLY A 24 -24.80 -5.39 -16.72
N GLY A 25 -25.39 -6.26 -15.89
CA GLY A 25 -25.10 -6.33 -14.46
C GLY A 25 -23.64 -6.71 -14.18
N TYR A 26 -23.12 -7.73 -14.85
CA TYR A 26 -21.72 -8.14 -14.74
C TYR A 26 -20.76 -7.02 -15.18
N TYR A 27 -21.04 -6.39 -16.33
CA TYR A 27 -20.22 -5.28 -16.82
C TYR A 27 -20.25 -4.08 -15.86
N GLY A 28 -21.43 -3.71 -15.36
CA GLY A 28 -21.61 -2.65 -14.37
C GLY A 28 -20.83 -2.95 -13.07
N TYR A 29 -20.88 -4.19 -12.58
CA TYR A 29 -20.11 -4.65 -11.44
C TYR A 29 -18.59 -4.54 -11.67
N GLN A 30 -18.10 -4.96 -12.83
CA GLN A 30 -16.68 -4.82 -13.19
C GLN A 30 -16.22 -3.35 -13.23
N GLN A 31 -17.04 -2.45 -13.78
CA GLN A 31 -16.74 -1.02 -13.77
C GLN A 31 -16.76 -0.42 -12.37
N TYR A 32 -17.70 -0.84 -11.55
CA TYR A 32 -17.73 -0.44 -10.13
C TYR A 32 -16.45 -0.88 -9.40
N GLN A 33 -16.04 -2.14 -9.54
CA GLN A 33 -14.81 -2.66 -8.93
C GLN A 33 -13.58 -1.88 -9.40
N LYS A 34 -13.46 -1.58 -10.70
CA LYS A 34 -12.37 -0.76 -11.24
C LYS A 34 -12.34 0.65 -10.61
N ARG A 35 -13.50 1.28 -10.43
CA ARG A 35 -13.60 2.61 -9.80
C ARG A 35 -13.19 2.58 -8.33
N GLU A 36 -13.63 1.59 -7.57
CA GLU A 36 -13.23 1.45 -6.16
C GLU A 36 -11.73 1.17 -6.04
N GLN A 37 -11.18 0.33 -6.92
CA GLN A 37 -9.74 0.09 -6.98
C GLN A 37 -8.94 1.36 -7.33
N ALA A 38 -9.44 2.19 -8.25
CA ALA A 38 -8.80 3.47 -8.59
C ALA A 38 -8.83 4.46 -7.41
N LYS A 39 -9.94 4.55 -6.69
CA LYS A 39 -10.04 5.38 -5.46
C LYS A 39 -9.07 4.90 -4.37
N ALA A 40 -8.83 3.59 -4.30
CA ALA A 40 -7.94 2.97 -3.34
C ALA A 40 -6.44 3.14 -3.66
N THR A 41 -6.08 3.78 -4.78
CA THR A 41 -4.67 3.88 -5.22
C THR A 41 -3.81 4.71 -4.27
N PHE A 42 -4.38 5.72 -3.61
CA PHE A 42 -3.65 6.60 -2.71
C PHE A 42 -4.31 6.68 -1.34
N THR A 43 -3.51 6.53 -0.31
CA THR A 43 -3.91 6.75 1.08
C THR A 43 -2.93 7.72 1.75
N SER A 44 -3.38 8.45 2.77
CA SER A 44 -2.57 9.49 3.42
C SER A 44 -2.68 9.51 4.94
N ARG A 45 -3.18 8.43 5.55
CA ARG A 45 -3.27 8.33 7.00
C ARG A 45 -1.90 7.95 7.60
N PRO A 46 -1.26 8.81 8.40
CA PRO A 46 -0.05 8.45 9.14
C PRO A 46 -0.41 7.60 10.37
N ASP A 47 0.48 6.71 10.74
CA ASP A 47 0.37 5.81 11.89
C ASP A 47 1.46 6.05 12.93
N VAL A 48 2.21 7.14 12.82
CA VAL A 48 3.33 7.44 13.70
C VAL A 48 3.16 8.78 14.41
N GLU A 49 3.67 8.86 15.60
CA GLU A 49 3.80 10.08 16.39
C GLU A 49 5.27 10.45 16.58
N LYS A 50 5.51 11.71 16.92
CA LYS A 50 6.82 12.21 17.29
C LYS A 50 6.99 12.12 18.81
N ALA A 51 8.04 11.45 19.26
CA ALA A 51 8.49 11.52 20.64
C ALA A 51 9.13 12.89 20.93
N LYS A 52 9.34 13.22 22.23
CA LYS A 52 9.94 14.50 22.66
C LYS A 52 11.33 14.74 22.07
N ASP A 53 12.09 13.69 21.81
CA ASP A 53 13.42 13.75 21.20
C ASP A 53 13.39 13.79 19.66
N GLY A 54 12.22 13.92 19.05
CA GLY A 54 12.02 13.96 17.61
C GLY A 54 11.96 12.60 16.92
N THR A 55 12.13 11.48 17.66
CA THR A 55 12.01 10.13 17.10
C THR A 55 10.59 9.85 16.66
N SER A 56 10.43 9.31 15.46
CA SER A 56 9.14 8.79 14.98
C SER A 56 8.87 7.41 15.57
N ILE A 57 7.75 7.26 16.26
CA ILE A 57 7.34 6.00 16.92
C ILE A 57 5.92 5.64 16.51
N SER A 58 5.58 4.37 16.66
CA SER A 58 4.21 3.90 16.50
C SER A 58 3.52 3.82 17.87
N PRO A 59 2.38 4.52 18.05
CA PRO A 59 1.66 4.50 19.31
C PRO A 59 1.27 3.07 19.71
N GLY A 60 1.52 2.72 20.96
CA GLY A 60 1.08 1.46 21.55
C GLY A 60 1.87 0.21 21.17
N HIS A 61 2.79 0.27 20.19
CA HIS A 61 3.54 -0.89 19.73
C HIS A 61 4.97 -0.99 20.29
N HIS A 62 5.57 0.13 20.72
CA HIS A 62 6.96 0.13 21.17
C HIS A 62 7.18 0.97 22.42
N ASN A 63 7.85 0.37 23.41
CA ASN A 63 8.51 1.14 24.46
C ASN A 63 9.82 1.69 23.89
N LEU A 64 9.88 3.00 23.67
CA LEU A 64 11.01 3.66 23.02
C LEU A 64 12.32 3.44 23.79
N ALA A 65 12.29 3.48 25.12
CA ALA A 65 13.48 3.25 25.95
C ALA A 65 14.02 1.84 25.80
N TYR A 66 13.13 0.83 25.80
CA TYR A 66 13.49 -0.55 25.53
C TYR A 66 14.06 -0.72 24.12
N PHE A 67 13.40 -0.15 23.10
CA PHE A 67 13.86 -0.21 21.73
C PHE A 67 15.26 0.40 21.56
N LYS A 68 15.50 1.61 22.08
CA LYS A 68 16.81 2.28 22.03
C LYS A 68 17.89 1.44 22.70
N ARG A 69 17.60 0.85 23.85
CA ARG A 69 18.53 -0.03 24.54
C ARG A 69 18.87 -1.25 23.69
N GLN A 70 17.87 -1.97 23.16
CA GLN A 70 18.09 -3.14 22.30
C GLN A 70 18.85 -2.80 21.03
N LEU A 71 18.56 -1.65 20.43
CA LEU A 71 19.26 -1.17 19.24
C LEU A 71 20.74 -0.89 19.55
N ASN A 72 21.02 -0.21 20.66
CA ASN A 72 22.38 0.10 21.07
C ASN A 72 23.18 -1.15 21.46
N GLU A 73 22.55 -2.10 22.17
CA GLU A 73 23.20 -3.35 22.56
C GLU A 73 23.53 -4.26 21.37
N LYS A 74 22.65 -4.36 20.39
CA LYS A 74 22.77 -5.32 19.27
C LYS A 74 23.36 -4.71 18.00
N TYR A 75 23.14 -3.42 17.79
CA TYR A 75 23.51 -2.70 16.57
C TYR A 75 24.03 -1.30 16.90
N PRO A 76 25.17 -1.16 17.63
CA PRO A 76 25.64 0.13 18.14
C PRO A 76 25.90 1.15 17.02
N ASP A 77 26.40 0.74 15.86
CA ASP A 77 26.66 1.66 14.74
C ASP A 77 25.34 2.22 14.17
N VAL A 78 24.29 1.41 14.11
CA VAL A 78 22.96 1.85 13.69
C VAL A 78 22.36 2.81 14.72
N TYR A 79 22.53 2.51 16.02
CA TYR A 79 22.09 3.39 17.09
C TYR A 79 22.79 4.76 17.02
N SER A 80 24.11 4.77 16.90
CA SER A 80 24.89 5.99 16.79
C SER A 80 24.48 6.81 15.56
N ALA A 81 24.33 6.19 14.39
CA ALA A 81 23.86 6.85 13.18
C ALA A 81 22.46 7.44 13.32
N ALA A 82 21.55 6.75 14.04
CA ALA A 82 20.18 7.17 14.20
C ALA A 82 19.96 8.24 15.26
N TYR A 83 20.77 8.25 16.33
CA TYR A 83 20.50 9.08 17.52
C TYR A 83 21.63 10.02 17.91
N GLU A 84 22.89 9.73 17.56
CA GLU A 84 24.04 10.47 18.08
C GLU A 84 24.72 11.38 17.07
N THR A 85 24.32 11.31 15.79
CA THR A 85 24.89 12.19 14.78
C THR A 85 24.25 13.56 14.80
N PRO A 86 24.98 14.66 14.42
CA PRO A 86 24.41 15.99 14.31
C PRO A 86 23.21 16.06 13.32
N ARG A 87 23.19 15.18 12.33
CA ARG A 87 22.08 15.09 11.39
C ARG A 87 20.83 14.49 12.05
N ALA A 88 20.98 13.43 12.83
CA ALA A 88 19.87 12.80 13.56
C ALA A 88 19.22 13.80 14.54
N SER A 89 20.01 14.63 15.23
CA SER A 89 19.50 15.64 16.15
C SER A 89 18.68 16.75 15.46
N LYS A 90 18.97 17.04 14.18
CA LYS A 90 18.26 18.10 13.42
C LYS A 90 16.96 17.62 12.78
N ILE A 91 16.92 16.41 12.24
CA ILE A 91 15.77 15.92 11.47
C ILE A 91 14.96 14.84 12.19
N GLY A 92 15.46 14.39 13.35
CA GLY A 92 14.90 13.26 14.09
C GLY A 92 15.19 11.92 13.43
N SER A 93 14.86 10.85 14.13
CA SER A 93 15.02 9.48 13.67
C SER A 93 13.65 8.84 13.52
N SER A 94 13.53 7.91 12.58
CA SER A 94 12.35 7.05 12.46
C SER A 94 12.70 5.66 12.97
N VAL A 95 12.10 5.25 14.08
CA VAL A 95 12.21 3.90 14.65
C VAL A 95 11.43 2.90 13.80
N VAL A 96 10.35 3.38 13.20
CA VAL A 96 9.50 2.65 12.27
C VAL A 96 9.38 3.46 10.98
N ILE A 97 9.12 2.79 9.87
CA ILE A 97 8.80 3.46 8.61
C ILE A 97 7.43 4.13 8.79
N PRO A 98 7.34 5.47 8.68
CA PRO A 98 6.06 6.16 8.80
C PRO A 98 5.04 5.64 7.79
N GLY A 99 3.87 5.25 8.27
CA GLY A 99 2.78 4.66 7.49
C GLY A 99 2.77 3.12 7.45
N GLN A 100 3.80 2.45 8.00
CA GLN A 100 3.95 0.99 7.91
C GLN A 100 3.16 0.21 8.95
N VAL A 101 3.12 0.66 10.20
CA VAL A 101 2.59 -0.15 11.32
C VAL A 101 1.10 -0.46 11.12
N VAL A 102 0.37 0.52 10.64
CA VAL A 102 -1.02 0.36 10.21
C VAL A 102 -1.16 1.01 8.84
N THR A 103 -1.21 0.20 7.81
CA THR A 103 -1.26 0.66 6.42
C THR A 103 -2.67 0.50 5.87
N PRO A 104 -3.40 1.59 5.57
CA PRO A 104 -4.64 1.48 4.81
C PRO A 104 -4.35 0.94 3.41
N SER A 105 -4.81 -0.27 3.12
CA SER A 105 -4.65 -0.91 1.81
C SER A 105 -5.89 -1.69 1.41
N TYR A 106 -6.05 -1.95 0.11
CA TYR A 106 -7.20 -2.68 -0.42
C TYR A 106 -7.10 -4.16 -0.04
N ASP A 107 -8.09 -4.61 0.74
CA ASP A 107 -8.26 -5.98 1.18
C ASP A 107 -9.02 -6.77 0.11
N PHE A 108 -8.43 -7.84 -0.40
CA PHE A 108 -9.01 -8.67 -1.47
C PHE A 108 -10.23 -9.46 -1.00
N ASN A 109 -10.27 -9.85 0.27
CA ASN A 109 -11.36 -10.62 0.85
C ASN A 109 -12.58 -9.72 1.14
N LYS A 110 -12.33 -8.55 1.76
CA LYS A 110 -13.39 -7.60 2.12
C LYS A 110 -13.76 -6.64 0.99
N LYS A 111 -12.97 -6.62 -0.12
CA LYS A 111 -13.16 -5.77 -1.31
C LYS A 111 -13.28 -4.28 -1.00
N LYS A 112 -12.56 -3.83 0.02
CA LYS A 112 -12.51 -2.42 0.47
C LYS A 112 -11.15 -2.12 1.10
N ILE A 113 -10.85 -0.84 1.35
CA ILE A 113 -9.68 -0.46 2.12
C ILE A 113 -9.91 -0.85 3.58
N THR A 114 -8.96 -1.60 4.13
CA THR A 114 -8.84 -1.92 5.55
C THR A 114 -7.42 -1.71 6.02
N ASP A 115 -7.22 -1.75 7.31
CA ASP A 115 -5.92 -1.62 7.93
C ASP A 115 -5.15 -2.95 7.81
N ALA A 116 -3.97 -2.89 7.20
CA ALA A 116 -2.99 -3.97 7.16
C ALA A 116 -1.89 -3.70 8.19
N ASP A 117 -1.58 -4.68 9.03
CA ASP A 117 -0.57 -4.63 10.09
C ASP A 117 0.62 -5.58 9.85
N SER A 118 0.63 -6.23 8.69
CA SER A 118 1.62 -7.24 8.29
C SER A 118 2.49 -6.81 7.11
N MET A 119 2.61 -5.50 6.87
CA MET A 119 3.42 -4.96 5.78
C MET A 119 4.91 -5.18 6.03
N THR A 120 5.57 -5.87 5.09
CA THR A 120 7.00 -6.20 5.12
C THR A 120 7.76 -5.34 4.12
N PRO A 121 8.66 -4.44 4.56
CA PRO A 121 9.48 -3.62 3.67
C PRO A 121 10.42 -4.46 2.82
N GLN A 122 10.65 -4.06 1.57
CA GLN A 122 11.46 -4.79 0.61
C GLN A 122 12.56 -3.94 -0.02
N GLY A 123 12.22 -2.82 -0.63
CA GLY A 123 13.15 -1.99 -1.37
C GLY A 123 13.03 -0.52 -1.04
N LEU A 124 14.08 0.24 -1.39
CA LEU A 124 14.16 1.67 -1.12
C LEU A 124 14.81 2.39 -2.30
N THR A 125 14.23 3.50 -2.72
CA THR A 125 14.83 4.39 -3.73
C THR A 125 14.55 5.86 -3.45
N VAL A 126 15.35 6.73 -4.07
CA VAL A 126 15.18 8.18 -4.01
C VAL A 126 14.64 8.68 -5.34
N ALA A 127 13.51 9.36 -5.31
CA ALA A 127 12.87 10.01 -6.45
C ALA A 127 12.83 11.53 -6.24
N GLY A 128 13.89 12.21 -6.62
CA GLY A 128 14.03 13.65 -6.40
C GLY A 128 13.97 14.03 -4.92
N LYS A 129 12.90 14.69 -4.49
CA LYS A 129 12.67 15.08 -3.08
C LYS A 129 11.96 13.99 -2.25
N TYR A 130 11.63 12.86 -2.82
CA TYR A 130 10.93 11.79 -2.16
C TYR A 130 11.84 10.62 -1.83
N LEU A 131 11.57 9.97 -0.71
CA LEU A 131 12.07 8.65 -0.36
C LEU A 131 10.92 7.66 -0.54
N LEU A 132 11.14 6.65 -1.35
CA LEU A 132 10.13 5.63 -1.68
C LEU A 132 10.56 4.30 -1.11
N ILE A 133 9.68 3.66 -0.33
CA ILE A 133 9.93 2.38 0.32
C ILE A 133 8.83 1.43 -0.08
N SER A 134 9.16 0.35 -0.79
CA SER A 134 8.20 -0.68 -1.17
C SER A 134 7.97 -1.66 -0.03
N ALA A 135 6.75 -2.18 0.06
CA ALA A 135 6.37 -3.22 1.02
C ALA A 135 5.24 -4.08 0.45
N TYR A 136 5.20 -5.33 0.87
CA TYR A 136 4.09 -6.23 0.59
C TYR A 136 3.44 -6.71 1.90
N ASP A 137 2.18 -7.11 1.82
CA ASP A 137 1.49 -7.74 2.93
C ASP A 137 1.92 -9.22 3.03
N SER A 138 2.59 -9.61 4.11
CA SER A 138 3.06 -11.00 4.31
C SER A 138 1.92 -12.02 4.38
N THR A 139 0.70 -11.58 4.62
CA THR A 139 -0.50 -12.43 4.58
C THR A 139 -1.13 -12.52 3.18
N HIS A 140 -0.66 -11.71 2.21
CA HIS A 140 -1.21 -11.59 0.85
C HIS A 140 -2.70 -11.24 0.78
N ASN A 141 -3.27 -10.72 1.85
CA ASN A 141 -4.68 -10.30 1.90
C ASN A 141 -4.90 -8.88 1.37
N HIS A 142 -3.84 -8.06 1.34
CA HIS A 142 -3.89 -6.67 0.91
C HIS A 142 -2.96 -6.39 -0.26
N ARG A 143 -3.24 -5.30 -0.96
CA ARG A 143 -2.33 -4.81 -2.00
C ARG A 143 -0.98 -4.43 -1.41
N SER A 144 0.06 -4.73 -2.18
CA SER A 144 1.40 -4.21 -1.93
C SER A 144 1.42 -2.69 -2.10
N VAL A 145 2.34 -2.02 -1.41
CA VAL A 145 2.35 -0.57 -1.31
C VAL A 145 3.75 0.01 -1.49
N ILE A 146 3.80 1.31 -1.79
CA ILE A 146 5.02 2.12 -1.74
C ILE A 146 4.73 3.30 -0.81
N TYR A 147 5.45 3.38 0.31
CA TYR A 147 5.42 4.55 1.18
C TYR A 147 6.21 5.68 0.55
N CYS A 148 5.62 6.85 0.48
CA CYS A 148 6.25 8.06 -0.02
C CYS A 148 6.51 9.01 1.14
N LEU A 149 7.78 9.26 1.42
CA LEU A 149 8.22 10.17 2.46
C LEU A 149 8.92 11.38 1.85
N ASP A 150 8.89 12.50 2.53
CA ASP A 150 9.77 13.63 2.22
C ASP A 150 11.21 13.28 2.60
N LYS A 151 12.12 13.30 1.63
CA LYS A 151 13.52 12.91 1.82
C LYS A 151 14.26 13.75 2.84
N LYS A 152 13.93 15.03 2.95
CA LYS A 152 14.62 15.99 3.83
C LYS A 152 14.18 15.85 5.29
N THR A 153 12.89 15.63 5.50
CA THR A 153 12.27 15.64 6.83
C THR A 153 11.90 14.27 7.36
N GLY A 154 11.89 13.23 6.49
CA GLY A 154 11.37 11.91 6.82
C GLY A 154 9.84 11.87 7.01
N LYS A 155 9.14 12.99 6.76
CA LYS A 155 7.70 13.08 6.96
C LYS A 155 6.96 12.18 5.99
N TYR A 156 6.01 11.39 6.51
CA TYR A 156 5.07 10.64 5.69
C TYR A 156 4.20 11.58 4.85
N LEU A 157 4.07 11.27 3.57
CA LEU A 157 3.26 12.04 2.62
C LEU A 157 2.04 11.24 2.16
N LYS A 158 2.26 10.01 1.70
CA LYS A 158 1.20 9.13 1.19
C LYS A 158 1.68 7.69 1.04
N THR A 159 0.73 6.79 0.88
CA THR A 159 0.95 5.42 0.42
C THR A 159 0.41 5.28 -1.00
N ILE A 160 1.21 4.70 -1.88
CA ILE A 160 0.82 4.35 -3.25
C ILE A 160 0.52 2.85 -3.25
N GLN A 161 -0.68 2.45 -3.61
CA GLN A 161 -1.04 1.03 -3.72
C GLN A 161 -0.68 0.49 -5.10
N VAL A 162 -0.01 -0.64 -5.13
CA VAL A 162 0.36 -1.35 -6.35
C VAL A 162 -0.72 -2.39 -6.66
N PRO A 163 -1.15 -2.57 -7.92
CA PRO A 163 -2.08 -3.63 -8.28
C PRO A 163 -1.56 -5.02 -7.89
N GLY A 164 -2.45 -5.85 -7.34
CA GLY A 164 -2.09 -7.18 -6.84
C GLY A 164 -1.34 -7.17 -5.51
N ALA A 165 -0.70 -8.28 -5.17
CA ALA A 165 0.12 -8.47 -3.98
C ALA A 165 1.56 -8.92 -4.32
N PRO A 166 2.26 -8.28 -5.30
CA PRO A 166 3.63 -8.64 -5.62
C PRO A 166 4.56 -8.30 -4.44
N HIS A 167 5.65 -9.06 -4.28
CA HIS A 167 6.63 -8.84 -3.21
C HIS A 167 7.35 -7.49 -3.28
N LEU A 168 7.46 -6.88 -4.46
CA LEU A 168 8.12 -5.59 -4.69
C LEU A 168 9.58 -5.56 -4.20
N GLY A 169 10.32 -6.66 -4.39
CA GLY A 169 11.70 -6.83 -3.89
C GLY A 169 12.69 -5.79 -4.39
N GLY A 170 12.46 -5.22 -5.58
CA GLY A 170 13.23 -4.11 -6.13
C GLY A 170 12.34 -2.91 -6.43
N VAL A 171 12.86 -1.71 -6.14
CA VAL A 171 12.25 -0.44 -6.53
C VAL A 171 13.33 0.50 -7.06
N ALA A 172 13.09 1.12 -8.20
CA ALA A 172 14.00 2.07 -8.83
C ALA A 172 13.22 3.27 -9.40
N TYR A 173 13.86 4.42 -9.42
CA TYR A 173 13.32 5.63 -10.03
C TYR A 173 14.09 5.97 -11.30
N ASP A 174 13.36 6.14 -12.40
CA ASP A 174 13.90 6.68 -13.65
C ASP A 174 13.68 8.20 -13.67
N PRO A 175 14.74 9.01 -13.56
CA PRO A 175 14.62 10.46 -13.53
C PRO A 175 14.31 11.07 -14.91
N ILE A 176 14.53 10.34 -16.01
CA ILE A 176 14.27 10.81 -17.37
C ILE A 176 12.78 10.63 -17.69
N ALA A 177 12.29 9.38 -17.59
CA ALA A 177 10.89 9.06 -17.83
C ALA A 177 9.99 9.44 -16.66
N LYS A 178 10.54 9.78 -15.48
CA LYS A 178 9.85 10.07 -14.21
C LYS A 178 8.94 8.92 -13.76
N ASN A 179 9.37 7.70 -14.03
CA ASN A 179 8.67 6.47 -13.68
C ASN A 179 9.30 5.80 -12.46
N ILE A 180 8.46 5.08 -11.71
CA ILE A 180 8.90 4.17 -10.65
C ILE A 180 8.77 2.76 -11.21
N TRP A 181 9.90 2.05 -11.27
CA TRP A 181 9.96 0.65 -11.63
C TRP A 181 9.96 -0.20 -10.37
N VAL A 182 9.13 -1.22 -10.35
CA VAL A 182 9.05 -2.19 -9.25
C VAL A 182 9.10 -3.60 -9.80
N THR A 183 9.77 -4.50 -9.09
CA THR A 183 9.73 -5.92 -9.43
C THR A 183 8.41 -6.50 -8.97
N GLY A 184 7.73 -7.24 -9.86
CA GLY A 184 6.57 -8.05 -9.55
C GLY A 184 6.95 -9.53 -9.49
N SER A 185 6.20 -10.35 -8.76
CA SER A 185 6.09 -11.76 -9.05
C SER A 185 4.93 -11.94 -10.04
N GLN A 186 5.14 -12.68 -11.10
CA GLN A 186 4.03 -13.28 -11.82
C GLN A 186 3.63 -14.52 -11.01
N ASP A 187 2.51 -14.41 -10.28
CA ASP A 187 1.82 -15.54 -9.69
C ASP A 187 0.93 -16.19 -10.76
#